data_3ba7bdb86520d0b028604bbca286fd33
#
_entry.id   3ba7bdb86520d0b028604bbca286fd33
#
_cell.length_a   1.000
_cell.length_b   1.000
_cell.length_c   1.000
_cell.angle_alpha   90.00
_cell.angle_beta   90.00
_cell.angle_gamma   90.00
#
_symmetry.space_group_name_H-M   'P 1'
#
loop_
_entity.id
_entity.type
_entity.pdbx_description
1 polymer ?
#
loop_
_entity_poly.entity_id
_entity_poly.type
_entity_poly.pdbx_seq_one_letter_code
_entity_poly.pdbx_strand_id
1 'polypeptide(L)'
;MFDDTSMEVLTLAGSGYTCAQIVMIMGLRVMGRENPDLVRAMSSLAMGASHGSLCGALTGGLCLMGLHLGKGLEFERPILAAKLPLGALVKWFIQDELKGLTAPTCRAIFEAGGQKLDLESSTPTAACAELVSRSFAKALSLIAEHGLDPSQGRDLE
;
A
#
# COMPACT_ATOMS: atom_id res chain seq x y z
N MET A 1 -15.45 -14.06 -6.52
CA MET A 1 -15.32 -13.20 -7.72
C MET A 1 -14.45 -12.00 -7.34
N PHE A 2 -13.46 -11.71 -8.14
CA PHE A 2 -12.65 -10.50 -7.93
C PHE A 2 -13.44 -9.29 -8.43
N ASP A 3 -13.40 -8.19 -7.67
CA ASP A 3 -13.92 -6.91 -8.13
C ASP A 3 -12.97 -6.23 -9.14
N ASP A 4 -13.39 -5.11 -9.72
CA ASP A 4 -12.59 -4.41 -10.74
C ASP A 4 -11.23 -3.98 -10.19
N THR A 5 -11.15 -3.60 -8.93
CA THR A 5 -9.91 -3.19 -8.26
C THR A 5 -8.95 -4.37 -8.13
N SER A 6 -9.44 -5.53 -7.70
CA SER A 6 -8.63 -6.75 -7.61
C SER A 6 -8.13 -7.22 -8.98
N MET A 7 -8.95 -7.06 -10.02
CA MET A 7 -8.53 -7.36 -11.40
C MET A 7 -7.42 -6.42 -11.89
N GLU A 8 -7.50 -5.13 -11.54
CA GLU A 8 -6.42 -4.19 -11.85
C GLU A 8 -5.13 -4.57 -11.13
N VAL A 9 -5.21 -4.95 -9.86
CA VAL A 9 -4.06 -5.44 -9.08
C VAL A 9 -3.40 -6.64 -9.78
N LEU A 10 -4.19 -7.63 -10.19
CA LEU A 10 -3.68 -8.82 -10.89
C LEU A 10 -3.02 -8.47 -12.24
N THR A 11 -3.60 -7.51 -12.98
CA THR A 11 -3.03 -7.03 -14.24
C THR A 11 -1.67 -6.38 -14.03
N LEU A 12 -1.55 -5.53 -13.03
CA LEU A 12 -0.29 -4.85 -12.68
C LEU A 12 0.75 -5.86 -12.16
N ALA A 13 0.35 -6.83 -11.35
CA ALA A 13 1.22 -7.90 -10.89
C ALA A 13 1.76 -8.72 -12.07
N GLY A 14 0.91 -9.04 -13.04
CA GLY A 14 1.29 -9.71 -14.28
C GLY A 14 2.28 -8.89 -15.13
N SER A 15 2.29 -7.58 -14.99
CA SER A 15 3.26 -6.68 -15.64
C SER A 15 4.58 -6.53 -14.87
N GLY A 16 4.75 -7.25 -13.76
CA GLY A 16 5.99 -7.28 -12.98
C GLY A 16 6.07 -6.29 -11.83
N TYR A 17 4.99 -5.59 -11.51
CA TYR A 17 4.96 -4.69 -10.34
C TYR A 17 4.72 -5.47 -9.04
N THR A 18 5.30 -4.96 -7.96
CA THR A 18 5.17 -5.53 -6.61
C THR A 18 4.01 -4.89 -5.83
N CYS A 19 3.62 -5.48 -4.70
CA CYS A 19 2.47 -5.02 -3.91
C CYS A 19 2.52 -3.51 -3.60
N ALA A 20 3.64 -3.01 -3.09
CA ALA A 20 3.78 -1.60 -2.76
C ALA A 20 3.74 -0.69 -4.00
N GLN A 21 4.35 -1.11 -5.10
CA GLN A 21 4.29 -0.38 -6.37
C GLN A 21 2.86 -0.31 -6.91
N ILE A 22 2.12 -1.41 -6.83
CA ILE A 22 0.73 -1.47 -7.32
C ILE A 22 -0.15 -0.49 -6.57
N VAL A 23 -0.09 -0.45 -5.24
CA VAL A 23 -0.84 0.52 -4.43
C VAL A 23 -0.50 1.95 -4.87
N MET A 24 0.77 2.26 -5.07
CA MET A 24 1.20 3.59 -5.49
C MET A 24 0.73 3.95 -6.90
N ILE A 25 0.85 3.03 -7.86
CA ILE A 25 0.37 3.24 -9.24
C ILE A 25 -1.13 3.53 -9.25
N MET A 26 -1.92 2.75 -8.53
CA MET A 26 -3.35 2.95 -8.45
C MET A 26 -3.71 4.28 -7.79
N GLY A 27 -3.01 4.66 -6.73
CA GLY A 27 -3.18 5.96 -6.08
C GLY A 27 -2.82 7.13 -6.97
N LEU A 28 -1.74 7.04 -7.73
CA LEU A 28 -1.35 8.05 -8.72
C LEU A 28 -2.40 8.17 -9.84
N ARG A 29 -2.95 7.06 -10.31
CA ARG A 29 -4.04 7.06 -11.30
C ARG A 29 -5.28 7.79 -10.81
N VAL A 30 -5.67 7.60 -9.56
CA VAL A 30 -6.78 8.36 -8.94
C VAL A 30 -6.51 9.87 -8.98
N MET A 31 -5.26 10.28 -8.81
CA MET A 31 -4.85 11.69 -8.90
C MET A 31 -4.62 12.19 -10.33
N GLY A 32 -4.77 11.32 -11.34
CA GLY A 32 -4.46 11.67 -12.73
C GLY A 32 -2.98 11.96 -12.96
N ARG A 33 -2.09 11.33 -12.20
CA ARG A 33 -0.63 11.58 -12.20
C ARG A 33 0.14 10.33 -12.56
N GLU A 34 1.34 10.55 -13.10
CA GLU A 34 2.37 9.53 -13.26
C GLU A 34 3.65 9.99 -12.57
N ASN A 35 4.31 9.08 -11.88
CA ASN A 35 5.60 9.36 -11.25
C ASN A 35 6.46 8.09 -11.26
N PRO A 36 7.14 7.81 -12.38
CA PRO A 36 7.92 6.58 -12.52
C PRO A 36 9.10 6.49 -11.54
N ASP A 37 9.66 7.61 -11.11
CA ASP A 37 10.77 7.58 -10.14
C ASP A 37 10.27 7.16 -8.76
N LEU A 38 9.12 7.64 -8.33
CA LEU A 38 8.49 7.21 -7.09
C LEU A 38 8.12 5.71 -7.15
N VAL A 39 7.49 5.28 -8.24
CA VAL A 39 7.14 3.85 -8.43
C VAL A 39 8.39 2.98 -8.42
N ARG A 40 9.45 3.41 -9.08
CA ARG A 40 10.75 2.69 -9.10
C ARG A 40 11.34 2.60 -7.69
N ALA A 41 11.34 3.70 -6.93
CA ALA A 41 11.85 3.72 -5.56
C ALA A 41 11.09 2.72 -4.66
N MET A 42 9.80 2.57 -4.86
CA MET A 42 8.97 1.64 -4.08
C MET A 42 9.22 0.16 -4.40
N SER A 43 9.92 -0.16 -5.46
CA SER A 43 10.32 -1.54 -5.75
C SER A 43 11.17 -2.16 -4.62
N SER A 44 11.89 -1.34 -3.87
CA SER A 44 12.70 -1.77 -2.73
C SER A 44 11.87 -2.31 -1.55
N LEU A 45 10.58 -2.05 -1.53
CA LEU A 45 9.65 -2.56 -0.52
C LEU A 45 9.08 -3.95 -0.86
N ALA A 46 9.45 -4.50 -2.01
CA ALA A 46 9.01 -5.81 -2.46
C ALA A 46 9.35 -6.91 -1.46
N MET A 47 8.45 -7.88 -1.33
CA MET A 47 8.64 -9.06 -0.48
C MET A 47 8.99 -8.71 0.98
N GLY A 48 8.32 -7.69 1.52
CA GLY A 48 8.59 -7.21 2.87
C GLY A 48 10.00 -6.64 3.02
N ALA A 49 10.36 -5.67 2.18
CA ALA A 49 11.69 -5.07 2.09
C ALA A 49 12.79 -6.11 1.82
N SER A 50 12.50 -7.06 0.92
CA SER A 50 13.39 -8.18 0.53
C SER A 50 13.87 -9.05 1.70
N HIS A 51 13.13 -9.04 2.80
CA HIS A 51 13.47 -9.78 4.04
C HIS A 51 12.29 -10.51 4.67
N GLY A 52 11.12 -10.51 4.03
CA GLY A 52 9.90 -11.07 4.61
C GLY A 52 9.35 -10.24 5.78
N SER A 53 9.72 -8.95 5.86
CA SER A 53 9.26 -7.99 6.87
C SER A 53 7.88 -7.41 6.49
N LEU A 54 7.58 -6.17 6.85
CA LEU A 54 6.25 -5.57 6.66
C LEU A 54 5.69 -5.78 5.25
N CYS A 55 4.44 -6.19 5.19
CA CYS A 55 3.74 -6.45 3.94
C CYS A 55 3.70 -5.20 3.05
N GLY A 56 3.99 -5.39 1.75
CA GLY A 56 3.97 -4.31 0.75
C GLY A 56 2.60 -3.67 0.56
N ALA A 57 1.51 -4.38 0.84
CA ALA A 57 0.17 -3.80 0.84
C ALA A 57 0.02 -2.73 1.93
N LEU A 58 0.60 -2.96 3.12
CA LEU A 58 0.60 -1.98 4.20
C LEU A 58 1.56 -0.83 3.91
N THR A 59 2.82 -1.12 3.59
CA THR A 59 3.82 -0.07 3.33
C THR A 59 3.47 0.78 2.12
N GLY A 60 2.90 0.17 1.07
CA GLY A 60 2.38 0.89 -0.08
C GLY A 60 1.23 1.84 0.29
N GLY A 61 0.29 1.37 1.12
CA GLY A 61 -0.80 2.20 1.63
C GLY A 61 -0.29 3.38 2.46
N LEU A 62 0.68 3.16 3.34
CA LEU A 62 1.31 4.23 4.13
C LEU A 62 2.02 5.25 3.23
N CYS A 63 2.74 4.81 2.21
CA CYS A 63 3.39 5.72 1.26
C CYS A 63 2.37 6.52 0.43
N LEU A 64 1.27 5.89 0.00
CA LEU A 64 0.19 6.59 -0.68
C LEU A 64 -0.43 7.67 0.22
N MET A 65 -0.72 7.34 1.46
CA MET A 65 -1.20 8.34 2.43
C MET A 65 -0.15 9.45 2.65
N GLY A 66 1.12 9.10 2.63
CA GLY A 66 2.23 10.05 2.73
C GLY A 66 2.22 11.11 1.64
N LEU A 67 1.78 10.78 0.42
CA LEU A 67 1.63 11.76 -0.66
C LEU A 67 0.61 12.85 -0.33
N HIS A 68 -0.38 12.54 0.50
CA HIS A 68 -1.42 13.49 0.91
C HIS A 68 -1.10 14.20 2.21
N LEU A 69 -0.34 13.58 3.08
CA LEU A 69 -0.14 14.03 4.47
C LEU A 69 1.28 14.50 4.75
N GLY A 70 2.25 14.02 3.98
CA GLY A 70 3.67 14.28 4.23
C GLY A 70 4.12 15.64 3.75
N LYS A 71 5.22 16.11 4.30
CA LYS A 71 5.95 17.27 3.78
C LYS A 71 6.89 16.81 2.67
N GLY A 72 6.79 17.41 1.49
CA GLY A 72 7.67 17.15 0.34
C GLY A 72 8.52 18.36 -0.06
N LEU A 73 7.94 19.55 -0.04
CA LEU A 73 8.61 20.78 -0.43
C LEU A 73 9.04 21.59 0.79
N GLU A 74 10.10 22.41 0.63
CA GLU A 74 10.69 23.16 1.73
C GLU A 74 9.69 24.11 2.40
N PHE A 75 8.84 24.75 1.60
CA PHE A 75 7.84 25.71 2.09
C PHE A 75 6.58 25.05 2.69
N GLU A 76 6.38 23.75 2.50
CA GLU A 76 5.24 23.04 3.06
C GLU A 76 5.38 22.91 4.59
N ARG A 77 4.25 22.98 5.27
CA ARG A 77 4.20 22.71 6.72
C ARG A 77 3.84 21.26 6.97
N PRO A 78 4.48 20.57 7.95
CA PRO A 78 4.03 19.26 8.36
C PRO A 78 2.57 19.30 8.83
N ILE A 79 1.78 18.31 8.45
CA ILE A 79 0.42 18.13 8.98
C ILE A 79 0.56 17.47 10.35
N LEU A 80 0.33 18.21 11.42
CA LEU A 80 0.54 17.73 12.80
C LEU A 80 -0.31 16.51 13.16
N ALA A 81 -1.51 16.42 12.59
CA ALA A 81 -2.42 15.30 12.83
C ALA A 81 -2.18 14.10 11.90
N ALA A 82 -1.16 14.13 11.03
CA ALA A 82 -0.90 13.07 10.04
C ALA A 82 -0.68 11.69 10.67
N LYS A 83 -0.18 11.63 11.89
CA LYS A 83 0.05 10.36 12.60
C LYS A 83 -1.25 9.59 12.89
N LEU A 84 -2.38 10.26 13.03
CA LEU A 84 -3.66 9.62 13.33
C LEU A 84 -4.15 8.73 12.19
N PRO A 85 -4.31 9.22 10.94
CA PRO A 85 -4.73 8.39 9.84
C PRO A 85 -3.72 7.32 9.47
N LEU A 86 -2.42 7.59 9.56
CA LEU A 86 -1.38 6.59 9.33
C LEU A 86 -1.47 5.45 10.36
N GLY A 87 -1.59 5.78 11.63
CA GLY A 87 -1.79 4.80 12.70
C GLY A 87 -3.08 4.02 12.54
N ALA A 88 -4.15 4.64 12.05
CA ALA A 88 -5.42 3.99 11.79
C ALA A 88 -5.31 2.92 10.69
N LEU A 89 -4.53 3.17 9.64
CA LEU A 89 -4.28 2.16 8.60
C LEU A 89 -3.54 0.95 9.18
N VAL A 90 -2.49 1.18 9.95
CA VAL A 90 -1.71 0.10 10.58
C VAL A 90 -2.59 -0.72 11.52
N LYS A 91 -3.38 -0.06 12.36
CA LYS A 91 -4.29 -0.72 13.30
C LYS A 91 -5.33 -1.58 12.57
N TRP A 92 -5.96 -1.03 11.55
CA TRP A 92 -6.93 -1.77 10.74
C TRP A 92 -6.28 -2.99 10.06
N PHE A 93 -5.10 -2.81 9.48
CA PHE A 93 -4.40 -3.90 8.80
C PHE A 93 -4.10 -5.05 9.75
N ILE A 94 -3.61 -4.75 10.95
CA ILE A 94 -3.27 -5.76 11.95
C ILE A 94 -4.52 -6.41 12.56
N GLN A 95 -5.51 -5.62 12.93
CA GLN A 95 -6.66 -6.10 13.70
C GLN A 95 -7.78 -6.69 12.86
N ASP A 96 -8.02 -6.13 11.67
CA ASP A 96 -9.16 -6.51 10.84
C ASP A 96 -8.75 -7.40 9.66
N GLU A 97 -7.67 -7.08 8.96
CA GLU A 97 -7.24 -7.86 7.80
C GLU A 97 -6.44 -9.11 8.16
N LEU A 98 -5.56 -9.00 9.13
CA LEU A 98 -4.65 -10.09 9.51
C LEU A 98 -5.05 -10.79 10.80
N LYS A 99 -6.34 -10.92 11.07
CA LYS A 99 -6.84 -11.63 12.26
C LYS A 99 -6.21 -13.01 12.38
N GLY A 100 -5.62 -13.28 13.55
CA GLY A 100 -5.01 -14.56 13.84
C GLY A 100 -3.59 -14.75 13.32
N LEU A 101 -3.03 -13.79 12.60
CA LEU A 101 -1.62 -13.82 12.22
C LEU A 101 -0.73 -13.27 13.33
N THR A 102 0.48 -13.81 13.41
CA THR A 102 1.46 -13.42 14.42
C THR A 102 2.09 -12.05 14.18
N ALA A 103 2.13 -11.59 12.92
CA ALA A 103 2.73 -10.32 12.55
C ALA A 103 2.24 -9.85 11.17
N PRO A 104 2.25 -8.53 10.88
CA PRO A 104 1.84 -7.96 9.59
C PRO A 104 2.98 -8.06 8.55
N THR A 105 3.58 -9.24 8.43
CA THR A 105 4.75 -9.47 7.60
C THR A 105 4.43 -10.31 6.38
N CYS A 106 5.18 -10.09 5.30
CA CYS A 106 5.10 -10.88 4.09
C CYS A 106 5.30 -12.37 4.42
N ARG A 107 6.27 -12.70 5.25
CA ARG A 107 6.53 -14.08 5.69
C ARG A 107 5.33 -14.71 6.40
N ALA A 108 4.75 -14.03 7.38
CA ALA A 108 3.60 -14.55 8.12
C ALA A 108 2.37 -14.77 7.22
N ILE A 109 2.15 -13.90 6.25
CA ILE A 109 1.05 -14.00 5.29
C ILE A 109 1.24 -15.22 4.37
N PHE A 110 2.44 -15.43 3.84
CA PHE A 110 2.75 -16.61 3.02
C PHE A 110 2.61 -17.92 3.82
N GLU A 111 3.15 -17.96 5.03
CA GLU A 111 3.06 -19.14 5.90
C GLU A 111 1.61 -19.47 6.31
N ALA A 112 0.79 -18.45 6.57
CA ALA A 112 -0.63 -18.64 6.85
C ALA A 112 -1.39 -19.22 5.65
N GLY A 113 -0.96 -18.91 4.43
CA GLY A 113 -1.48 -19.51 3.20
C GLY A 113 -0.91 -20.90 2.88
N GLY A 114 -0.13 -21.49 3.77
CA GLY A 114 0.50 -22.80 3.58
C GLY A 114 1.71 -22.78 2.63
N GLN A 115 2.26 -21.59 2.35
CA GLN A 115 3.40 -21.42 1.46
C GLN A 115 4.64 -20.95 2.24
N LYS A 116 5.80 -21.45 1.85
CA LYS A 116 7.06 -20.93 2.35
C LYS A 116 7.49 -19.74 1.49
N LEU A 117 7.83 -18.63 2.13
CA LEU A 117 8.36 -17.47 1.43
C LEU A 117 9.79 -17.75 0.93
N ASP A 118 9.96 -17.71 -0.38
CA ASP A 118 11.24 -17.71 -1.06
C ASP A 118 11.45 -16.35 -1.70
N LEU A 119 12.41 -15.59 -1.20
CA LEU A 119 12.66 -14.21 -1.63
C LEU A 119 13.10 -14.10 -3.09
N GLU A 120 13.64 -15.17 -3.68
CA GLU A 120 14.08 -15.16 -5.08
C GLU A 120 12.98 -15.55 -6.07
N SER A 121 12.08 -16.44 -5.67
CA SER A 121 11.09 -17.02 -6.59
C SER A 121 9.63 -16.73 -6.26
N SER A 122 9.31 -16.33 -5.03
CA SER A 122 7.92 -16.06 -4.65
C SER A 122 7.39 -14.80 -5.34
N THR A 123 6.14 -14.88 -5.80
CA THR A 123 5.41 -13.78 -6.41
C THR A 123 4.10 -13.52 -5.66
N PRO A 124 3.47 -12.34 -5.79
CA PRO A 124 2.17 -12.08 -5.19
C PRO A 124 1.14 -13.15 -5.59
N THR A 125 0.41 -13.66 -4.59
CA THR A 125 -0.67 -14.63 -4.77
C THR A 125 -2.00 -13.94 -5.00
N ALA A 126 -3.05 -14.71 -5.33
CA ALA A 126 -4.41 -14.20 -5.39
C ALA A 126 -4.87 -13.59 -4.04
N ALA A 127 -4.48 -14.21 -2.91
CA ALA A 127 -4.74 -13.65 -1.57
C ALA A 127 -4.01 -12.32 -1.35
N CYS A 128 -2.79 -12.18 -1.86
CA CYS A 128 -2.06 -10.91 -1.85
C CYS A 128 -2.80 -9.84 -2.68
N ALA A 129 -3.34 -10.20 -3.83
CA ALA A 129 -4.08 -9.27 -4.69
C ALA A 129 -5.32 -8.70 -3.99
N GLU A 130 -6.08 -9.53 -3.30
CA GLU A 130 -7.22 -9.08 -2.49
C GLU A 130 -6.79 -8.17 -1.35
N LEU A 131 -5.71 -8.52 -0.64
CA LEU A 131 -5.17 -7.73 0.44
C LEU A 131 -4.68 -6.36 -0.05
N VAL A 132 -3.99 -6.31 -1.19
CA VAL A 132 -3.55 -5.05 -1.84
C VAL A 132 -4.77 -4.19 -2.19
N SER A 133 -5.80 -4.78 -2.80
CA SER A 133 -7.04 -4.08 -3.15
C SER A 133 -7.71 -3.46 -1.94
N ARG A 134 -7.86 -4.21 -0.85
CA ARG A 134 -8.48 -3.72 0.39
C ARG A 134 -7.63 -2.65 1.08
N SER A 135 -6.31 -2.81 1.10
CA SER A 135 -5.39 -1.80 1.67
C SER A 135 -5.45 -0.49 0.89
N PHE A 136 -5.50 -0.56 -0.43
CA PHE A 136 -5.67 0.60 -1.29
C PHE A 136 -6.98 1.33 -0.98
N ALA A 137 -8.10 0.61 -0.96
CA ALA A 137 -9.41 1.19 -0.67
C ALA A 137 -9.46 1.81 0.74
N LYS A 138 -8.87 1.15 1.74
CA LYS A 138 -8.80 1.67 3.11
C LYS A 138 -7.96 2.93 3.22
N ALA A 139 -6.82 2.99 2.51
CA ALA A 139 -5.99 4.19 2.48
C ALA A 139 -6.76 5.38 1.90
N LEU A 140 -7.46 5.21 0.78
CA LEU A 140 -8.30 6.27 0.20
C LEU A 140 -9.42 6.70 1.15
N SER A 141 -10.07 5.76 1.80
CA SER A 141 -11.13 6.03 2.78
C SER A 141 -10.61 6.87 3.95
N LEU A 142 -9.46 6.52 4.51
CA LEU A 142 -8.85 7.26 5.61
C LEU A 142 -8.40 8.67 5.21
N ILE A 143 -7.89 8.85 3.99
CA ILE A 143 -7.57 10.18 3.44
C ILE A 143 -8.84 11.03 3.40
N ALA A 144 -9.93 10.50 2.86
CA ALA A 144 -11.21 11.20 2.76
C ALA A 144 -11.82 11.52 4.14
N GLU A 145 -11.78 10.58 5.08
CA GLU A 145 -12.27 10.77 6.46
C GLU A 145 -11.55 11.92 7.19
N HIS A 146 -10.30 12.22 6.82
CA HIS A 146 -9.53 13.32 7.39
C HIS A 146 -9.65 14.63 6.60
N GLY A 147 -10.66 14.75 5.75
CA GLY A 147 -11.01 15.98 5.05
C GLY A 147 -10.15 16.30 3.83
N LEU A 148 -9.36 15.33 3.35
CA LEU A 148 -8.56 15.47 2.13
C LEU A 148 -9.22 14.76 0.96
N ASP A 149 -9.02 15.28 -0.24
CA ASP A 149 -9.50 14.65 -1.46
C ASP A 149 -8.46 13.68 -2.01
N PRO A 150 -8.74 12.36 -2.04
CA PRO A 150 -7.78 11.39 -2.56
C PRO A 150 -7.37 11.62 -4.02
N SER A 151 -8.19 12.34 -4.80
CA SER A 151 -7.92 12.63 -6.21
C SER A 151 -7.01 13.84 -6.43
N GLN A 152 -6.78 14.65 -5.41
CA GLN A 152 -6.01 15.91 -5.54
C GLN A 152 -4.57 15.79 -5.05
N GLY A 153 -4.29 14.84 -4.15
CA GLY A 153 -3.04 14.84 -3.44
C GLY A 153 -3.00 15.95 -2.38
N ARG A 154 -1.79 16.33 -1.95
CA ARG A 154 -1.63 17.42 -1.00
C ARG A 154 -1.76 18.77 -1.71
N ASP A 155 -2.56 19.67 -1.15
CA ASP A 155 -2.65 21.05 -1.58
C ASP A 155 -1.31 21.76 -1.33
N LEU A 156 -0.85 22.51 -2.33
CA LEU A 156 0.45 23.21 -2.29
C LEU A 156 0.31 24.67 -1.77
N GLU A 157 -0.68 24.91 -0.92
CA GLU A 157 -0.82 26.22 -0.27
C GLU A 157 0.07 26.38 0.95
#